data_5a1460321c2a9cf91cacb789ebe260f7
#
_entry.id   5a1460321c2a9cf91cacb789ebe260f7
#
_cell.length_a   1.000
_cell.length_b   1.000
_cell.length_c   1.000
_cell.angle_alpha   90.00
_cell.angle_beta   90.00
_cell.angle_gamma   90.00
#
_symmetry.space_group_name_H-M   'P 1'
#
loop_
_entity.id
_entity.type
_entity.pdbx_description
1 polymer ?
#
loop_
_entity_poly.entity_id
_entity_poly.type
_entity_poly.pdbx_seq_one_letter_code
_entity_poly.pdbx_strand_id
1 'polypeptide(L)'
;MPRALPPLRFEPIFKENLWGGSRLPAFLRRPAPFAGAIGEAWVLSDVDGSPSLVADGPHAGQTLRDLLATDAAAILGDAPLVNGRFPLLLKFIDARQELSVQVHPDDARAAAAQPGANGKTEAWVILRTNPATSRVYAGFREGVTPADFRAALETKTAPQTLHSFTPAPGDCVFLEAGTVHAIGAELVVFEVQQTCDITYRLYDWDRVDAKTKQPRELHVEQGLACADFTRGPCPPTTPARDGTRERLAGCRYFTLDRHAGADPFPVGATGECRVVVCVAGAGELDCGDTRTALAVGDVILLPASAGAAVCRPAGEITLLECGIPAAR
;
A
#
# COMPACT_ATOMS: atom_id res chain seq x y z
N MET A 1 17.74 28.15 -5.28
CA MET A 1 17.21 27.00 -4.53
C MET A 1 15.80 26.73 -5.04
N PRO A 2 15.40 25.49 -5.24
CA PRO A 2 14.00 25.19 -5.57
C PRO A 2 13.09 25.77 -4.50
N ARG A 3 11.90 26.21 -4.91
CA ARG A 3 10.89 26.75 -3.97
C ARG A 3 10.49 25.62 -3.00
N ALA A 4 10.54 25.89 -1.70
CA ALA A 4 10.06 24.94 -0.70
C ALA A 4 8.55 24.71 -0.88
N LEU A 5 8.16 23.46 -1.05
CA LEU A 5 6.75 23.06 -1.10
C LEU A 5 6.27 22.73 0.30
N PRO A 6 5.03 23.11 0.67
CA PRO A 6 4.45 22.71 1.95
C PRO A 6 4.14 21.20 1.95
N PRO A 7 3.86 20.61 3.13
CA PRO A 7 3.27 19.29 3.22
C PRO A 7 1.99 19.21 2.38
N LEU A 8 1.80 18.12 1.63
CA LEU A 8 0.70 17.95 0.69
C LEU A 8 -0.27 16.88 1.17
N ARG A 9 -1.57 17.20 1.17
CA ARG A 9 -2.68 16.25 1.33
C ARG A 9 -3.29 15.94 -0.02
N PHE A 10 -3.84 14.72 -0.15
CA PHE A 10 -4.53 14.33 -1.37
C PHE A 10 -5.94 13.84 -1.08
N GLU A 11 -6.83 14.01 -2.03
CA GLU A 11 -8.15 13.42 -1.98
C GLU A 11 -8.06 11.91 -2.23
N PRO A 12 -8.71 11.08 -1.39
CA PRO A 12 -8.69 9.64 -1.60
C PRO A 12 -9.52 9.26 -2.83
N ILE A 13 -9.00 8.34 -3.63
CA ILE A 13 -9.69 7.76 -4.78
C ILE A 13 -10.30 6.45 -4.36
N PHE A 14 -11.61 6.43 -4.12
CA PHE A 14 -12.34 5.22 -3.73
C PHE A 14 -12.58 4.31 -4.93
N LYS A 15 -12.39 3.01 -4.72
CA LYS A 15 -12.62 1.96 -5.73
C LYS A 15 -13.70 1.00 -5.24
N GLU A 16 -14.69 0.75 -6.12
CA GLU A 16 -15.71 -0.27 -5.88
C GLU A 16 -15.13 -1.66 -6.17
N ASN A 17 -15.26 -2.58 -5.23
CA ASN A 17 -14.76 -3.95 -5.36
C ASN A 17 -15.80 -4.94 -4.79
N LEU A 18 -15.95 -6.11 -5.43
CA LEU A 18 -16.92 -7.14 -5.01
C LEU A 18 -16.75 -7.58 -3.55
N TRP A 19 -15.50 -7.64 -3.09
CA TRP A 19 -15.09 -8.07 -1.76
C TRP A 19 -15.04 -6.91 -0.75
N GLY A 20 -15.31 -5.68 -1.20
CA GLY A 20 -15.18 -4.47 -0.40
C GLY A 20 -16.14 -4.37 0.77
N GLY A 21 -15.81 -3.51 1.70
CA GLY A 21 -16.61 -3.16 2.87
C GLY A 21 -17.23 -1.77 2.80
N SER A 22 -17.44 -1.18 3.96
CA SER A 22 -18.02 0.16 4.14
C SER A 22 -17.25 1.03 5.15
N ARG A 23 -16.08 0.57 5.58
CA ARG A 23 -15.34 1.19 6.70
C ARG A 23 -14.49 2.38 6.24
N LEU A 24 -13.97 2.38 5.00
CA LEU A 24 -13.01 3.36 4.52
C LEU A 24 -13.53 4.81 4.51
N PRO A 25 -14.78 5.12 4.15
CA PRO A 25 -15.28 6.49 4.21
C PRO A 25 -15.23 7.09 5.62
N ALA A 26 -15.66 6.34 6.62
CA ALA A 26 -15.61 6.78 8.01
C ALA A 26 -14.16 6.83 8.53
N PHE A 27 -13.33 5.86 8.19
CA PHE A 27 -11.92 5.80 8.55
C PHE A 27 -11.14 7.02 8.01
N LEU A 28 -11.39 7.39 6.75
CA LEU A 28 -10.74 8.52 6.09
C LEU A 28 -11.46 9.86 6.35
N ARG A 29 -12.57 9.86 7.07
CA ARG A 29 -13.41 11.06 7.31
C ARG A 29 -13.80 11.75 6.00
N ARG A 30 -14.13 10.96 4.98
CA ARG A 30 -14.57 11.42 3.66
C ARG A 30 -15.89 10.74 3.30
N PRO A 31 -16.84 11.46 2.67
CA PRO A 31 -18.08 10.85 2.21
C PRO A 31 -17.80 9.81 1.12
N ALA A 32 -18.59 8.73 1.11
CA ALA A 32 -18.55 7.77 0.03
C ALA A 32 -19.03 8.45 -1.29
N PRO A 33 -18.28 8.35 -2.39
CA PRO A 33 -18.67 8.98 -3.64
C PRO A 33 -19.78 8.23 -4.40
N PHE A 34 -20.08 6.99 -3.96
CA PHE A 34 -21.12 6.12 -4.55
C PHE A 34 -21.71 5.19 -3.50
N ALA A 35 -22.90 4.68 -3.78
CA ALA A 35 -23.52 3.63 -2.97
C ALA A 35 -23.02 2.26 -3.45
N GLY A 36 -22.14 1.64 -2.70
CA GLY A 36 -21.56 0.34 -3.06
C GLY A 36 -20.48 -0.10 -2.06
N ALA A 37 -19.96 -1.30 -2.29
CA ALA A 37 -18.87 -1.82 -1.51
C ALA A 37 -17.55 -1.13 -1.91
N ILE A 38 -16.90 -0.48 -0.96
CA ILE A 38 -15.61 0.19 -1.18
C ILE A 38 -14.51 -0.73 -0.67
N GLY A 39 -13.78 -1.35 -1.60
CA GLY A 39 -12.67 -2.25 -1.24
C GLY A 39 -11.36 -1.51 -1.05
N GLU A 40 -11.12 -0.46 -1.83
CA GLU A 40 -9.87 0.30 -1.76
C GLU A 40 -10.12 1.80 -1.71
N ALA A 41 -9.21 2.50 -1.05
CA ALA A 41 -9.03 3.94 -1.14
C ALA A 41 -7.56 4.21 -1.46
N TRP A 42 -7.28 4.68 -2.66
CA TRP A 42 -5.94 5.09 -3.07
C TRP A 42 -5.68 6.49 -2.53
N VAL A 43 -4.79 6.59 -1.57
CA VAL A 43 -4.53 7.83 -0.82
C VAL A 43 -3.30 8.59 -1.33
N LEU A 44 -2.46 7.93 -2.13
CA LEU A 44 -1.40 8.54 -2.93
C LEU A 44 -1.18 7.69 -4.17
N SER A 45 -1.43 8.25 -5.35
CA SER A 45 -1.39 7.53 -6.62
C SER A 45 -0.89 8.42 -7.76
N ASP A 46 -0.06 7.86 -8.62
CA ASP A 46 0.26 8.40 -9.94
C ASP A 46 0.05 7.33 -11.04
N VAL A 47 -0.88 6.43 -10.82
CA VAL A 47 -1.33 5.43 -11.81
C VAL A 47 -2.14 6.13 -12.89
N ASP A 48 -2.01 5.67 -14.16
CA ASP A 48 -2.76 6.24 -15.28
C ASP A 48 -4.28 6.18 -15.05
N GLY A 49 -4.94 7.28 -15.36
CA GLY A 49 -6.37 7.45 -15.15
C GLY A 49 -6.78 7.66 -13.69
N SER A 50 -5.82 7.61 -12.74
CA SER A 50 -6.10 7.79 -11.31
C SER A 50 -4.98 8.54 -10.57
N PRO A 51 -4.47 9.68 -11.08
CA PRO A 51 -3.52 10.50 -10.34
C PRO A 51 -4.23 11.17 -9.16
N SER A 52 -3.58 11.21 -7.99
CA SER A 52 -4.11 11.89 -6.80
C SER A 52 -4.21 13.39 -7.02
N LEU A 53 -5.30 14.00 -6.54
CA LEU A 53 -5.54 15.44 -6.53
C LEU A 53 -5.15 16.01 -5.18
N VAL A 54 -4.43 17.13 -5.16
CA VAL A 54 -4.14 17.86 -3.93
C VAL A 54 -5.43 18.40 -3.34
N ALA A 55 -5.68 18.09 -2.06
CA ALA A 55 -6.94 18.36 -1.39
C ALA A 55 -7.10 19.80 -0.95
N ASP A 56 -6.01 20.44 -0.53
CA ASP A 56 -6.03 21.78 0.08
C ASP A 56 -4.73 22.56 -0.18
N GLY A 57 -4.69 23.80 0.33
CA GLY A 57 -3.51 24.67 0.23
C GLY A 57 -3.31 25.30 -1.16
N PRO A 58 -2.10 25.86 -1.42
CA PRO A 58 -1.83 26.64 -2.64
C PRO A 58 -1.83 25.80 -3.92
N HIS A 59 -1.79 24.49 -3.82
CA HIS A 59 -1.79 23.56 -4.94
C HIS A 59 -3.11 22.76 -5.07
N ALA A 60 -4.15 23.14 -4.33
CA ALA A 60 -5.45 22.46 -4.37
C ALA A 60 -5.97 22.29 -5.80
N GLY A 61 -6.43 21.06 -6.12
CA GLY A 61 -6.96 20.69 -7.43
C GLY A 61 -5.90 20.34 -8.49
N GLN A 62 -4.61 20.55 -8.24
CA GLN A 62 -3.53 20.04 -9.11
C GLN A 62 -3.35 18.54 -8.88
N THR A 63 -3.01 17.81 -9.92
CA THR A 63 -2.65 16.40 -9.76
C THR A 63 -1.22 16.25 -9.24
N LEU A 64 -0.92 15.14 -8.57
CA LEU A 64 0.45 14.78 -8.22
C LEU A 64 1.35 14.78 -9.48
N ARG A 65 0.83 14.34 -10.63
CA ARG A 65 1.53 14.32 -11.90
C ARG A 65 1.88 15.72 -12.41
N ASP A 66 0.96 16.69 -12.29
CA ASP A 66 1.20 18.08 -12.68
C ASP A 66 2.32 18.69 -11.81
N LEU A 67 2.29 18.42 -10.51
CA LEU A 67 3.34 18.88 -9.60
C LEU A 67 4.69 18.26 -9.93
N LEU A 68 4.74 16.98 -10.24
CA LEU A 68 5.98 16.29 -10.63
C LEU A 68 6.53 16.81 -11.97
N ALA A 69 5.68 17.24 -12.89
CA ALA A 69 6.12 17.80 -14.16
C ALA A 69 6.88 19.13 -14.00
N THR A 70 6.61 19.90 -12.95
CA THR A 70 7.23 21.21 -12.68
C THR A 70 8.23 21.18 -11.54
N ASP A 71 7.98 20.39 -10.49
CA ASP A 71 8.68 20.46 -9.21
C ASP A 71 9.22 19.11 -8.72
N ALA A 72 9.54 18.17 -9.65
CA ALA A 72 9.97 16.82 -9.27
C ALA A 72 11.13 16.80 -8.26
N ALA A 73 12.16 17.63 -8.48
CA ALA A 73 13.32 17.71 -7.58
C ALA A 73 12.94 18.26 -6.19
N ALA A 74 11.97 19.19 -6.12
CA ALA A 74 11.49 19.72 -4.85
C ALA A 74 10.66 18.68 -4.07
N ILE A 75 9.95 17.79 -4.78
CA ILE A 75 9.13 16.73 -4.19
C ILE A 75 9.99 15.52 -3.81
N LEU A 76 10.77 15.02 -4.75
CA LEU A 76 11.47 13.73 -4.62
C LEU A 76 12.87 13.82 -4.03
N GLY A 77 13.54 15.01 -4.14
CA GLY A 77 14.97 15.13 -3.84
C GLY A 77 15.77 14.28 -4.82
N ASP A 78 16.63 13.40 -4.29
CA ASP A 78 17.46 12.48 -5.08
C ASP A 78 16.74 11.18 -5.48
N ALA A 79 15.50 10.98 -5.04
CA ALA A 79 14.73 9.81 -5.43
C ALA A 79 14.28 9.92 -6.89
N PRO A 80 14.36 8.83 -7.68
CA PRO A 80 14.02 8.86 -9.09
C PRO A 80 12.51 8.81 -9.31
N LEU A 81 12.03 9.45 -10.38
CA LEU A 81 10.79 9.05 -11.03
C LEU A 81 10.99 7.65 -11.64
N VAL A 82 9.96 6.82 -11.57
CA VAL A 82 9.96 5.51 -12.21
C VAL A 82 9.02 5.54 -13.40
N ASN A 83 9.56 5.38 -14.59
CA ASN A 83 8.83 5.55 -15.87
C ASN A 83 8.05 6.89 -15.95
N GLY A 84 8.67 7.97 -15.43
CA GLY A 84 8.10 9.31 -15.43
C GLY A 84 7.00 9.56 -14.39
N ARG A 85 6.84 8.66 -13.40
CA ARG A 85 5.78 8.70 -12.38
C ARG A 85 6.33 8.70 -10.97
N PHE A 86 5.49 9.13 -10.02
CA PHE A 86 5.76 8.91 -8.60
C PHE A 86 5.94 7.41 -8.34
N PRO A 87 6.99 6.98 -7.63
CA PRO A 87 7.38 5.57 -7.60
C PRO A 87 6.47 4.66 -6.77
N LEU A 88 5.59 5.21 -5.92
CA LEU A 88 4.76 4.45 -5.00
C LEU A 88 3.27 4.68 -5.21
N LEU A 89 2.49 3.65 -4.94
CA LEU A 89 1.06 3.70 -4.72
C LEU A 89 0.78 3.32 -3.26
N LEU A 90 0.05 4.17 -2.53
CA LEU A 90 -0.38 3.92 -1.16
C LEU A 90 -1.88 3.83 -1.11
N LYS A 91 -2.41 2.82 -0.40
CA LYS A 91 -3.85 2.61 -0.28
C LYS A 91 -4.24 2.00 1.06
N PHE A 92 -5.51 2.21 1.41
CA PHE A 92 -6.21 1.42 2.41
C PHE A 92 -7.12 0.41 1.73
N ILE A 93 -7.20 -0.78 2.30
CA ILE A 93 -8.03 -1.89 1.83
C ILE A 93 -9.01 -2.25 2.94
N ASP A 94 -10.30 -2.36 2.60
CA ASP A 94 -11.36 -2.87 3.48
C ASP A 94 -11.88 -4.19 2.89
N ALA A 95 -11.28 -5.29 3.29
CA ALA A 95 -11.62 -6.64 2.88
C ALA A 95 -12.77 -7.18 3.75
N ARG A 96 -14.02 -6.96 3.32
CA ARG A 96 -15.17 -7.62 3.95
C ARG A 96 -15.20 -9.13 3.64
N GLN A 97 -14.78 -9.49 2.42
CA GLN A 97 -14.57 -10.86 1.96
C GLN A 97 -13.12 -11.02 1.53
N GLU A 98 -12.71 -12.25 1.28
CA GLU A 98 -11.37 -12.54 0.79
C GLU A 98 -11.10 -11.87 -0.55
N LEU A 99 -9.92 -11.29 -0.73
CA LEU A 99 -9.40 -10.95 -2.05
C LEU A 99 -9.02 -12.24 -2.80
N SER A 100 -8.90 -12.16 -4.12
CA SER A 100 -8.43 -13.31 -4.91
C SER A 100 -7.06 -13.79 -4.45
N VAL A 101 -6.80 -15.07 -4.60
CA VAL A 101 -5.43 -15.59 -4.63
C VAL A 101 -4.77 -15.04 -5.89
N GLN A 102 -3.68 -14.32 -5.73
CA GLN A 102 -3.04 -13.54 -6.79
C GLN A 102 -1.53 -13.50 -6.67
N VAL A 103 -0.89 -13.05 -7.73
CA VAL A 103 0.54 -12.80 -7.79
C VAL A 103 0.82 -11.58 -8.65
N HIS A 104 1.89 -10.88 -8.34
CA HIS A 104 2.32 -9.69 -9.06
C HIS A 104 3.66 -9.90 -9.75
N PRO A 105 3.85 -9.35 -10.96
CA PRO A 105 5.12 -9.46 -11.69
C PRO A 105 6.23 -8.62 -11.05
N ASP A 106 7.47 -9.02 -11.26
CA ASP A 106 8.64 -8.16 -11.10
C ASP A 106 8.75 -7.14 -12.26
N ASP A 107 9.70 -6.20 -12.16
CA ASP A 107 9.88 -5.14 -13.16
C ASP A 107 10.10 -5.70 -14.58
N ALA A 108 10.88 -6.78 -14.70
CA ALA A 108 11.20 -7.35 -16.01
C ALA A 108 9.97 -8.00 -16.66
N ARG A 109 9.20 -8.76 -15.87
CA ARG A 109 7.96 -9.39 -16.34
C ARG A 109 6.87 -8.38 -16.62
N ALA A 110 6.75 -7.35 -15.77
CA ALA A 110 5.80 -6.26 -15.98
C ALA A 110 6.08 -5.51 -17.28
N ALA A 111 7.34 -5.12 -17.52
CA ALA A 111 7.76 -4.43 -18.73
C ALA A 111 7.58 -5.28 -20.00
N ALA A 112 7.76 -6.61 -19.91
CA ALA A 112 7.53 -7.53 -21.01
C ALA A 112 6.03 -7.70 -21.33
N ALA A 113 5.18 -7.68 -20.31
CA ALA A 113 3.73 -7.77 -20.48
C ALA A 113 3.11 -6.46 -20.99
N GLN A 114 3.60 -5.32 -20.48
CA GLN A 114 3.10 -3.99 -20.83
C GLN A 114 4.27 -3.00 -20.78
N PRO A 115 4.71 -2.45 -21.92
CA PRO A 115 5.80 -1.46 -21.97
C PRO A 115 5.53 -0.28 -21.04
N GLY A 116 6.51 0.06 -20.21
CA GLY A 116 6.40 1.15 -19.23
C GLY A 116 5.70 0.77 -17.92
N ALA A 117 5.27 -0.49 -17.75
CA ALA A 117 4.76 -0.95 -16.47
C ALA A 117 5.90 -1.29 -15.49
N ASN A 118 5.63 -1.14 -14.21
CA ASN A 118 6.49 -1.50 -13.10
C ASN A 118 6.08 -2.85 -12.51
N GLY A 119 7.00 -3.51 -11.83
CA GLY A 119 6.67 -4.62 -10.95
C GLY A 119 5.84 -4.16 -9.75
N LYS A 120 5.41 -5.13 -8.93
CA LYS A 120 4.60 -4.84 -7.75
C LYS A 120 5.12 -5.63 -6.54
N THR A 121 6.16 -5.08 -5.92
CA THR A 121 6.58 -5.43 -4.57
C THR A 121 5.79 -4.55 -3.59
N GLU A 122 5.27 -5.14 -2.53
CA GLU A 122 4.36 -4.47 -1.60
C GLU A 122 4.61 -4.85 -0.14
N ALA A 123 4.12 -4.02 0.76
CA ALA A 123 4.06 -4.31 2.19
C ALA A 123 2.71 -3.89 2.74
N TRP A 124 2.16 -4.72 3.62
CA TRP A 124 0.90 -4.51 4.29
C TRP A 124 1.11 -4.25 5.77
N VAL A 125 0.36 -3.31 6.34
CA VAL A 125 0.21 -3.19 7.79
C VAL A 125 -1.24 -3.48 8.14
N ILE A 126 -1.45 -4.47 8.99
CA ILE A 126 -2.79 -4.85 9.44
C ILE A 126 -3.29 -3.81 10.44
N LEU A 127 -4.39 -3.14 10.12
CA LEU A 127 -5.00 -2.11 10.98
C LEU A 127 -6.17 -2.66 11.79
N ARG A 128 -6.90 -3.60 11.22
CA ARG A 128 -8.05 -4.23 11.87
C ARG A 128 -8.18 -5.68 11.43
N THR A 129 -8.58 -6.53 12.36
CA THR A 129 -8.80 -7.97 12.15
C THR A 129 -10.00 -8.45 12.96
N ASN A 130 -10.58 -9.56 12.53
CA ASN A 130 -11.44 -10.40 13.34
C ASN A 130 -10.69 -11.69 13.69
N PRO A 131 -10.23 -11.88 14.93
CA PRO A 131 -9.37 -13.02 15.30
C PRO A 131 -9.99 -14.40 15.01
N ALA A 132 -11.32 -14.48 14.96
CA ALA A 132 -12.01 -15.74 14.70
C ALA A 132 -12.00 -16.15 13.23
N THR A 133 -12.03 -15.17 12.31
CA THR A 133 -12.27 -15.42 10.87
C THR A 133 -11.16 -14.93 9.96
N SER A 134 -10.46 -13.86 10.34
CA SER A 134 -9.44 -13.27 9.48
C SER A 134 -8.24 -14.18 9.27
N ARG A 135 -7.77 -14.24 8.02
CA ARG A 135 -6.56 -14.95 7.61
C ARG A 135 -5.78 -14.10 6.61
N VAL A 136 -4.48 -14.26 6.64
CA VAL A 136 -3.58 -13.82 5.57
C VAL A 136 -2.96 -15.06 4.94
N TYR A 137 -2.90 -15.08 3.62
CA TYR A 137 -2.23 -16.12 2.85
C TYR A 137 -1.01 -15.48 2.18
N ALA A 138 0.20 -15.97 2.45
CA ALA A 138 1.42 -15.36 1.93
C ALA A 138 2.53 -16.39 1.73
N GLY A 139 2.91 -16.57 0.47
CA GLY A 139 3.88 -17.57 0.01
C GLY A 139 3.34 -18.99 0.01
N PHE A 140 4.08 -19.89 -0.58
CA PHE A 140 3.73 -21.31 -0.59
C PHE A 140 4.08 -21.99 0.74
N ARG A 141 3.38 -23.07 1.04
CA ARG A 141 3.84 -24.03 2.05
C ARG A 141 5.11 -24.72 1.56
N GLU A 142 5.91 -25.19 2.49
CA GLU A 142 7.13 -25.94 2.17
C GLU A 142 6.81 -27.16 1.28
N GLY A 143 7.63 -27.34 0.24
CA GLY A 143 7.53 -28.48 -0.67
C GLY A 143 6.46 -28.38 -1.76
N VAL A 144 5.67 -27.31 -1.81
CA VAL A 144 4.69 -27.12 -2.90
C VAL A 144 5.40 -26.87 -4.23
N THR A 145 5.13 -27.73 -5.20
CA THR A 145 5.67 -27.60 -6.57
C THR A 145 4.71 -26.86 -7.51
N PRO A 146 5.18 -26.38 -8.68
CA PRO A 146 4.29 -25.84 -9.71
C PRO A 146 3.16 -26.79 -10.13
N ALA A 147 3.44 -28.11 -10.17
CA ALA A 147 2.45 -29.13 -10.51
C ALA A 147 1.37 -29.26 -9.42
N ASP A 148 1.77 -29.24 -8.14
CA ASP A 148 0.83 -29.31 -7.01
C ASP A 148 -0.08 -28.11 -7.00
N PHE A 149 0.46 -26.91 -7.23
CA PHE A 149 -0.34 -25.68 -7.23
C PHE A 149 -1.29 -25.63 -8.44
N ARG A 150 -0.86 -26.09 -9.64
CA ARG A 150 -1.73 -26.21 -10.81
C ARG A 150 -2.91 -27.16 -10.53
N ALA A 151 -2.63 -28.34 -9.97
CA ALA A 151 -3.67 -29.29 -9.58
C ALA A 151 -4.63 -28.70 -8.53
N ALA A 152 -4.10 -27.93 -7.58
CA ALA A 152 -4.91 -27.24 -6.57
C ALA A 152 -5.80 -26.14 -7.16
N LEU A 153 -5.36 -25.45 -8.21
CA LEU A 153 -6.21 -24.47 -8.94
C LEU A 153 -7.35 -25.21 -9.67
N GLU A 154 -7.07 -26.33 -10.33
CA GLU A 154 -8.09 -27.13 -11.04
C GLU A 154 -9.14 -27.71 -10.08
N THR A 155 -8.70 -28.13 -8.87
CA THR A 155 -9.58 -28.68 -7.84
C THR A 155 -10.15 -27.65 -6.87
N LYS A 156 -9.87 -26.33 -7.10
CA LYS A 156 -10.34 -25.21 -6.28
C LYS A 156 -9.85 -25.26 -4.82
N THR A 157 -8.70 -25.84 -4.61
CA THR A 157 -8.06 -26.00 -3.29
C THR A 157 -6.79 -25.16 -3.14
N ALA A 158 -6.56 -24.20 -4.05
CA ALA A 158 -5.37 -23.35 -4.08
C ALA A 158 -4.99 -22.72 -2.71
N PRO A 159 -5.93 -22.23 -1.88
CA PRO A 159 -5.59 -21.70 -0.56
C PRO A 159 -4.90 -22.72 0.37
N GLN A 160 -5.13 -24.01 0.17
CA GLN A 160 -4.54 -25.07 1.01
C GLN A 160 -3.04 -25.28 0.73
N THR A 161 -2.54 -24.81 -0.41
CA THR A 161 -1.12 -24.86 -0.78
C THR A 161 -0.33 -23.67 -0.25
N LEU A 162 -1.02 -22.63 0.25
CA LEU A 162 -0.40 -21.41 0.74
C LEU A 162 -0.16 -21.48 2.25
N HIS A 163 0.93 -20.83 2.68
CA HIS A 163 1.10 -20.51 4.09
C HIS A 163 0.03 -19.53 4.52
N SER A 164 -0.61 -19.79 5.66
CA SER A 164 -1.63 -18.90 6.19
C SER A 164 -1.52 -18.75 7.70
N PHE A 165 -1.86 -17.57 8.18
CA PHE A 165 -1.85 -17.25 9.62
C PHE A 165 -3.00 -16.30 9.97
N THR A 166 -3.34 -16.25 11.27
CA THR A 166 -4.25 -15.25 11.83
C THR A 166 -3.45 -13.99 12.12
N PRO A 167 -3.71 -12.86 11.43
CA PRO A 167 -2.97 -11.64 11.66
C PRO A 167 -3.45 -10.90 12.91
N ALA A 168 -2.56 -10.15 13.54
CA ALA A 168 -2.86 -9.20 14.60
C ALA A 168 -2.77 -7.74 14.10
N PRO A 169 -3.51 -6.78 14.69
CA PRO A 169 -3.30 -5.38 14.40
C PRO A 169 -1.86 -4.97 14.68
N GLY A 170 -1.24 -4.26 13.72
CA GLY A 170 0.16 -3.87 13.76
C GLY A 170 1.14 -4.85 13.10
N ASP A 171 0.72 -6.06 12.76
CA ASP A 171 1.55 -6.96 11.94
C ASP A 171 1.87 -6.32 10.60
N CYS A 172 3.11 -6.50 10.15
CA CYS A 172 3.52 -6.14 8.80
C CYS A 172 3.85 -7.39 8.00
N VAL A 173 3.37 -7.46 6.75
CA VAL A 173 3.66 -8.54 5.81
C VAL A 173 4.37 -7.95 4.61
N PHE A 174 5.58 -8.40 4.34
CA PHE A 174 6.37 -7.96 3.18
C PHE A 174 6.28 -8.99 2.07
N LEU A 175 5.84 -8.56 0.89
CA LEU A 175 5.58 -9.40 -0.28
C LEU A 175 6.41 -8.90 -1.47
N GLU A 176 7.50 -9.57 -1.73
CA GLU A 176 8.23 -9.31 -2.98
C GLU A 176 7.42 -9.82 -4.17
N ALA A 177 7.56 -9.15 -5.31
CA ALA A 177 6.99 -9.59 -6.58
C ALA A 177 7.28 -11.09 -6.84
N GLY A 178 6.30 -11.82 -7.35
CA GLY A 178 6.36 -13.28 -7.50
C GLY A 178 5.83 -14.09 -6.31
N THR A 179 5.57 -13.46 -5.15
CA THR A 179 4.95 -14.13 -4.01
C THR A 179 3.46 -14.30 -4.24
N VAL A 180 2.95 -15.53 -4.23
CA VAL A 180 1.50 -15.80 -4.29
C VAL A 180 0.88 -15.50 -2.94
N HIS A 181 -0.22 -14.73 -2.95
CA HIS A 181 -0.83 -14.25 -1.70
C HIS A 181 -2.34 -13.98 -1.83
N ALA A 182 -3.01 -13.81 -0.69
CA ALA A 182 -4.36 -13.27 -0.59
C ALA A 182 -4.59 -12.59 0.77
N ILE A 183 -5.31 -11.48 0.76
CA ILE A 183 -5.90 -10.89 1.97
C ILE A 183 -7.22 -11.63 2.23
N GLY A 184 -7.37 -12.20 3.41
CA GLY A 184 -8.60 -12.85 3.83
C GLY A 184 -9.69 -11.87 4.25
N ALA A 185 -10.82 -12.41 4.69
CA ALA A 185 -11.99 -11.61 5.08
C ALA A 185 -11.78 -10.85 6.40
N GLU A 186 -12.63 -9.82 6.60
CA GLU A 186 -12.75 -9.02 7.82
C GLU A 186 -11.47 -8.29 8.24
N LEU A 187 -10.66 -7.88 7.26
CA LEU A 187 -9.41 -7.12 7.45
C LEU A 187 -9.55 -5.67 6.98
N VAL A 188 -8.88 -4.76 7.69
CA VAL A 188 -8.52 -3.44 7.18
C VAL A 188 -7.01 -3.36 7.15
N VAL A 189 -6.45 -2.99 6.00
CA VAL A 189 -5.02 -3.02 5.72
C VAL A 189 -4.58 -1.68 5.15
N PHE A 190 -3.42 -1.19 5.57
CA PHE A 190 -2.66 -0.18 4.83
C PHE A 190 -1.65 -0.90 3.94
N GLU A 191 -1.58 -0.50 2.67
CA GLU A 191 -0.65 -1.06 1.70
C GLU A 191 0.23 0.03 1.09
N VAL A 192 1.54 -0.20 1.07
CA VAL A 192 2.51 0.53 0.26
C VAL A 192 3.07 -0.40 -0.80
N GLN A 193 3.12 0.05 -2.05
CA GLN A 193 3.60 -0.74 -3.19
C GLN A 193 4.29 0.14 -4.24
N GLN A 194 5.01 -0.49 -5.18
CA GLN A 194 5.43 0.19 -6.41
C GLN A 194 4.20 0.70 -7.18
N THR A 195 4.36 1.79 -7.96
CA THR A 195 3.30 2.31 -8.83
C THR A 195 2.99 1.32 -9.96
N CYS A 196 2.08 0.40 -9.67
CA CYS A 196 1.64 -0.68 -10.54
C CYS A 196 0.23 -1.11 -10.16
N ASP A 197 -0.58 -1.51 -11.16
CA ASP A 197 -1.92 -2.09 -10.95
C ASP A 197 -2.08 -3.45 -11.65
N ILE A 198 -0.96 -4.10 -12.02
CA ILE A 198 -0.99 -5.41 -12.66
C ILE A 198 -1.20 -6.49 -11.59
N THR A 199 -2.27 -7.27 -11.76
CA THR A 199 -2.61 -8.39 -10.88
C THR A 199 -2.95 -9.62 -11.71
N TYR A 200 -2.20 -10.70 -11.53
CA TYR A 200 -2.55 -12.00 -12.08
C TYR A 200 -3.37 -12.78 -11.05
N ARG A 201 -4.69 -12.84 -11.30
CA ARG A 201 -5.66 -13.55 -10.46
C ARG A 201 -5.61 -15.03 -10.79
N LEU A 202 -5.33 -15.84 -9.77
CA LEU A 202 -5.17 -17.29 -9.89
C LEU A 202 -6.43 -18.04 -9.45
N TYR A 203 -7.07 -17.59 -8.35
CA TYR A 203 -8.30 -18.17 -7.83
C TYR A 203 -9.16 -17.10 -7.16
N ASP A 204 -10.45 -17.11 -7.36
CA ASP A 204 -11.38 -16.09 -6.88
C ASP A 204 -12.52 -16.61 -6.01
N TRP A 205 -12.29 -17.68 -5.28
CA TRP A 205 -13.26 -18.26 -4.32
C TRP A 205 -14.61 -18.63 -4.96
N ASP A 206 -14.60 -18.97 -6.25
CA ASP A 206 -15.79 -19.27 -7.07
C ASP A 206 -16.85 -18.16 -7.08
N ARG A 207 -16.45 -16.91 -6.80
CA ARG A 207 -17.36 -15.77 -6.78
C ARG A 207 -17.89 -15.44 -8.16
N VAL A 208 -19.15 -15.05 -8.15
CA VAL A 208 -19.83 -14.49 -9.31
C VAL A 208 -20.21 -13.04 -8.98
N ASP A 209 -19.89 -12.12 -9.87
CA ASP A 209 -20.28 -10.72 -9.72
C ASP A 209 -21.81 -10.61 -9.75
N ALA A 210 -22.39 -9.97 -8.72
CA ALA A 210 -23.83 -9.82 -8.60
C ALA A 210 -24.45 -8.95 -9.70
N LYS A 211 -23.66 -8.02 -10.27
CA LYS A 211 -24.09 -7.10 -11.34
C LYS A 211 -24.01 -7.77 -12.72
N THR A 212 -22.84 -8.34 -13.03
CA THR A 212 -22.55 -8.93 -14.35
C THR A 212 -23.03 -10.37 -14.49
N LYS A 213 -23.28 -11.07 -13.37
CA LYS A 213 -23.58 -12.51 -13.31
C LYS A 213 -22.48 -13.40 -13.89
N GLN A 214 -21.25 -12.88 -13.95
CA GLN A 214 -20.09 -13.58 -14.48
C GLN A 214 -19.00 -13.67 -13.40
N PRO A 215 -18.17 -14.73 -13.39
CA PRO A 215 -16.95 -14.76 -12.59
C PRO A 215 -15.95 -13.74 -13.12
N ARG A 216 -15.03 -13.25 -12.25
CA ARG A 216 -13.92 -12.44 -12.72
C ARG A 216 -12.93 -13.28 -13.51
N GLU A 217 -12.29 -12.67 -14.49
CA GLU A 217 -11.25 -13.30 -15.29
C GLU A 217 -10.09 -13.83 -14.42
N LEU A 218 -9.63 -15.03 -14.71
CA LEU A 218 -8.45 -15.65 -14.12
C LEU A 218 -7.28 -15.60 -15.10
N HIS A 219 -6.08 -15.38 -14.58
CA HIS A 219 -4.83 -15.26 -15.34
C HIS A 219 -3.88 -16.41 -14.97
N VAL A 220 -4.36 -17.65 -15.05
CA VAL A 220 -3.67 -18.82 -14.50
C VAL A 220 -2.28 -19.00 -15.10
N GLU A 221 -2.15 -18.96 -16.42
CA GLU A 221 -0.85 -19.19 -17.07
C GLU A 221 0.13 -18.05 -16.80
N GLN A 222 -0.32 -16.81 -16.88
CA GLN A 222 0.50 -15.64 -16.54
C GLN A 222 0.93 -15.67 -15.07
N GLY A 223 0.00 -16.02 -14.19
CA GLY A 223 0.27 -16.12 -12.77
C GLY A 223 1.23 -17.24 -12.41
N LEU A 224 1.09 -18.41 -13.00
CA LEU A 224 2.04 -19.52 -12.81
C LEU A 224 3.45 -19.18 -13.34
N ALA A 225 3.54 -18.51 -14.48
CA ALA A 225 4.81 -18.02 -15.02
C ALA A 225 5.44 -16.92 -14.16
N CYS A 226 4.63 -16.18 -13.41
CA CYS A 226 5.06 -15.11 -12.52
C CYS A 226 5.43 -15.60 -11.12
N ALA A 227 4.79 -16.66 -10.62
CA ALA A 227 4.97 -17.18 -9.27
C ALA A 227 6.39 -17.70 -9.02
N ASP A 228 6.95 -17.32 -7.88
CA ASP A 228 8.24 -17.82 -7.41
C ASP A 228 8.03 -18.97 -6.42
N PHE A 229 8.18 -20.20 -6.91
CA PHE A 229 7.99 -21.41 -6.12
C PHE A 229 9.17 -21.70 -5.17
N THR A 230 10.24 -20.92 -5.23
CA THR A 230 11.35 -21.02 -4.28
C THR A 230 11.10 -20.22 -3.01
N ARG A 231 10.13 -19.31 -3.04
CA ARG A 231 9.69 -18.55 -1.85
C ARG A 231 8.72 -19.38 -1.04
N GLY A 232 9.18 -19.75 0.13
CA GLY A 232 8.36 -20.46 1.12
C GLY A 232 7.39 -19.54 1.86
N PRO A 233 7.00 -19.92 3.09
CA PRO A 233 6.16 -19.14 3.96
C PRO A 233 6.65 -17.71 4.16
N CYS A 234 5.76 -16.73 4.06
CA CYS A 234 6.02 -15.32 4.38
C CYS A 234 5.26 -14.94 5.66
N PRO A 235 5.83 -15.14 6.85
CA PRO A 235 5.23 -14.73 8.11
C PRO A 235 5.28 -13.19 8.25
N PRO A 236 4.59 -12.62 9.26
CA PRO A 236 4.77 -11.22 9.62
C PRO A 236 6.24 -10.89 9.88
N THR A 237 6.66 -9.70 9.45
CA THR A 237 8.03 -9.24 9.66
C THR A 237 8.31 -9.01 11.15
N THR A 238 9.56 -9.24 11.57
CA THR A 238 10.02 -8.87 12.91
C THR A 238 10.59 -7.45 12.83
N PRO A 239 9.96 -6.44 13.48
CA PRO A 239 10.44 -5.07 13.40
C PRO A 239 11.82 -4.89 14.05
N ALA A 240 12.69 -4.12 13.39
CA ALA A 240 13.92 -3.63 14.01
C ALA A 240 13.63 -2.29 14.69
N ARG A 241 13.84 -2.21 16.00
CA ARG A 241 13.54 -1.04 16.83
C ARG A 241 14.75 -0.11 16.99
N ASP A 242 14.48 1.20 16.90
CA ASP A 242 15.41 2.26 17.25
C ASP A 242 14.61 3.41 17.90
N GLY A 243 14.63 3.45 19.22
CA GLY A 243 13.81 4.39 20.00
C GLY A 243 12.31 4.21 19.77
N THR A 244 11.65 5.29 19.31
CA THR A 244 10.23 5.32 18.95
C THR A 244 9.96 4.77 17.54
N ARG A 245 11.02 4.53 16.73
CA ARG A 245 10.95 4.07 15.36
C ARG A 245 11.13 2.56 15.27
N GLU A 246 10.30 1.91 14.48
CA GLU A 246 10.40 0.50 14.14
C GLU A 246 10.43 0.35 12.62
N ARG A 247 11.53 -0.24 12.06
CA ARG A 247 11.58 -0.59 10.66
C ARG A 247 10.75 -1.85 10.43
N LEU A 248 9.61 -1.70 9.75
CA LEU A 248 8.69 -2.79 9.41
C LEU A 248 9.11 -3.53 8.14
N ALA A 249 9.49 -2.77 7.11
CA ALA A 249 9.94 -3.31 5.83
C ALA A 249 10.95 -2.38 5.16
N GLY A 250 11.81 -2.94 4.30
CA GLY A 250 12.74 -2.17 3.50
C GLY A 250 13.26 -2.95 2.31
N CYS A 251 13.22 -2.34 1.14
CA CYS A 251 13.72 -2.88 -0.11
C CYS A 251 14.27 -1.76 -1.00
N ARG A 252 14.65 -2.09 -2.23
CA ARG A 252 15.15 -1.09 -3.18
C ARG A 252 14.09 -0.08 -3.64
N TYR A 253 12.79 -0.35 -3.42
CA TYR A 253 11.70 0.48 -3.90
C TYR A 253 11.15 1.41 -2.83
N PHE A 254 11.09 0.93 -1.58
CA PHE A 254 10.58 1.72 -0.47
C PHE A 254 11.15 1.25 0.89
N THR A 255 10.99 2.12 1.86
CA THR A 255 11.08 1.77 3.28
C THR A 255 9.74 2.03 3.93
N LEU A 256 9.40 1.23 4.95
CA LEU A 256 8.21 1.40 5.76
C LEU A 256 8.61 1.33 7.23
N ASP A 257 8.39 2.43 7.93
CA ASP A 257 8.67 2.57 9.35
C ASP A 257 7.38 2.82 10.11
N ARG A 258 7.33 2.39 11.36
CA ARG A 258 6.29 2.75 12.33
C ARG A 258 6.91 3.61 13.41
N HIS A 259 6.24 4.70 13.76
CA HIS A 259 6.55 5.54 14.89
C HIS A 259 5.38 5.53 15.86
N ALA A 260 5.64 5.34 17.14
CA ALA A 260 4.60 5.37 18.16
C ALA A 260 5.10 6.06 19.43
N GLY A 261 4.26 6.90 20.02
CA GLY A 261 4.60 7.60 21.27
C GLY A 261 3.60 8.68 21.65
N ALA A 262 3.78 9.19 22.87
CA ALA A 262 3.01 10.33 23.41
C ALA A 262 3.83 11.61 23.50
N ASP A 263 5.17 11.52 23.43
CA ASP A 263 6.08 12.65 23.39
C ASP A 263 6.41 13.05 21.95
N PRO A 264 6.81 14.31 21.68
CA PRO A 264 7.25 14.73 20.35
C PRO A 264 8.40 13.88 19.78
N PHE A 265 8.29 13.47 18.53
CA PHE A 265 9.33 12.70 17.83
C PHE A 265 9.53 13.18 16.38
N PRO A 266 10.75 13.02 15.84
CA PRO A 266 11.04 13.40 14.45
C PRO A 266 10.37 12.44 13.46
N VAL A 267 9.94 13.00 12.31
CA VAL A 267 9.49 12.29 11.11
C VAL A 267 10.02 13.02 9.88
N GLY A 268 10.02 12.35 8.75
CA GLY A 268 10.60 12.92 7.54
C GLY A 268 12.13 12.93 7.57
N ALA A 269 12.73 13.43 6.52
CA ALA A 269 14.18 13.59 6.40
C ALA A 269 14.51 14.77 5.48
N THR A 270 15.60 15.48 5.79
CA THR A 270 16.05 16.59 4.96
C THR A 270 16.52 16.10 3.59
N GLY A 271 15.97 16.67 2.51
CA GLY A 271 16.32 16.32 1.15
C GLY A 271 15.69 15.02 0.63
N GLU A 272 14.79 14.40 1.40
CA GLU A 272 14.15 13.15 1.03
C GLU A 272 12.62 13.26 1.05
N CYS A 273 11.98 12.70 0.05
CA CYS A 273 10.53 12.54 0.04
C CYS A 273 10.08 11.49 1.05
N ARG A 274 9.10 11.84 1.88
CA ARG A 274 8.47 10.92 2.84
C ARG A 274 6.95 11.03 2.76
N VAL A 275 6.27 9.94 3.05
CA VAL A 275 4.81 9.95 3.23
C VAL A 275 4.48 9.48 4.62
N VAL A 276 3.81 10.34 5.39
CA VAL A 276 3.39 10.08 6.77
C VAL A 276 1.91 9.73 6.77
N VAL A 277 1.55 8.63 7.42
CA VAL A 277 0.19 8.10 7.51
C VAL A 277 -0.20 7.96 8.97
N CYS A 278 -1.23 8.65 9.43
CA CYS A 278 -1.74 8.50 10.79
C CYS A 278 -2.70 7.31 10.86
N VAL A 279 -2.34 6.27 11.60
CA VAL A 279 -3.14 5.04 11.74
C VAL A 279 -3.81 4.89 13.10
N ALA A 280 -3.33 5.62 14.12
CA ALA A 280 -3.98 5.70 15.44
C ALA A 280 -3.66 7.04 16.10
N GLY A 281 -4.58 7.53 16.95
CA GLY A 281 -4.41 8.77 17.71
C GLY A 281 -4.61 10.03 16.90
N ALA A 282 -4.10 11.14 17.42
CA ALA A 282 -4.14 12.46 16.82
C ALA A 282 -2.95 13.31 17.27
N GLY A 283 -2.65 14.38 16.55
CA GLY A 283 -1.55 15.30 16.87
C GLY A 283 -1.40 16.40 15.83
N GLU A 284 -0.23 16.98 15.79
CA GLU A 284 0.18 17.97 14.80
C GLU A 284 1.53 17.58 14.21
N LEU A 285 1.73 17.95 12.95
CA LEU A 285 2.99 17.83 12.23
C LEU A 285 3.57 19.24 12.06
N ASP A 286 4.67 19.53 12.74
CA ASP A 286 5.43 20.76 12.58
C ASP A 286 6.49 20.57 11.48
N CYS A 287 6.36 21.31 10.39
CA CYS A 287 7.30 21.29 9.28
C CYS A 287 7.69 22.74 8.91
N GLY A 288 8.83 23.20 9.39
CA GLY A 288 9.24 24.60 9.26
C GLY A 288 8.20 25.55 9.89
N ASP A 289 7.67 26.46 9.07
CA ASP A 289 6.63 27.41 9.50
C ASP A 289 5.21 26.87 9.34
N THR A 290 5.06 25.61 8.89
CA THR A 290 3.76 25.00 8.61
C THR A 290 3.39 24.02 9.71
N ARG A 291 2.18 24.17 10.28
CA ARG A 291 1.56 23.20 11.17
C ARG A 291 0.39 22.51 10.49
N THR A 292 0.40 21.20 10.52
CA THR A 292 -0.62 20.38 9.88
C THR A 292 -1.23 19.45 10.93
N ALA A 293 -2.53 19.58 11.18
CA ALA A 293 -3.24 18.66 12.08
C ALA A 293 -3.20 17.23 11.52
N LEU A 294 -3.02 16.25 12.42
CA LEU A 294 -3.04 14.82 12.13
C LEU A 294 -4.15 14.14 12.89
N ALA A 295 -4.88 13.29 12.23
CA ALA A 295 -5.82 12.35 12.83
C ALA A 295 -5.86 11.06 12.01
N VAL A 296 -6.45 10.00 12.57
CA VAL A 296 -6.56 8.70 11.89
C VAL A 296 -7.08 8.84 10.46
N GLY A 297 -6.40 8.23 9.51
CA GLY A 297 -6.70 8.28 8.08
C GLY A 297 -6.02 9.43 7.32
N ASP A 298 -5.33 10.35 8.00
CA ASP A 298 -4.56 11.39 7.27
C ASP A 298 -3.32 10.80 6.63
N VAL A 299 -3.09 11.21 5.38
CA VAL A 299 -1.90 10.88 4.59
C VAL A 299 -1.29 12.18 4.09
N ILE A 300 -0.05 12.41 4.48
CA ILE A 300 0.70 13.64 4.19
C ILE A 300 1.97 13.29 3.43
N LEU A 301 2.13 13.77 2.23
CA LEU A 301 3.40 13.75 1.54
C LEU A 301 4.23 14.93 2.05
N LEU A 302 5.41 14.63 2.57
CA LEU A 302 6.46 15.59 2.92
C LEU A 302 7.41 15.69 1.73
N PRO A 303 7.37 16.78 0.95
CA PRO A 303 8.33 16.99 -0.12
C PRO A 303 9.76 17.06 0.41
N ALA A 304 10.72 16.62 -0.37
CA ALA A 304 12.15 16.70 -0.02
C ALA A 304 12.58 18.15 0.33
N SER A 305 11.97 19.14 -0.32
CA SER A 305 12.22 20.57 -0.06
C SER A 305 11.60 21.07 1.25
N ALA A 306 10.63 20.36 1.84
CA ALA A 306 10.06 20.71 3.13
C ALA A 306 10.98 20.34 4.30
N GLY A 307 11.82 19.32 4.12
CA GLY A 307 12.78 18.87 5.13
C GLY A 307 12.18 17.94 6.19
N ALA A 308 12.91 17.81 7.31
CA ALA A 308 12.44 17.06 8.46
C ALA A 308 11.31 17.81 9.18
N ALA A 309 10.42 17.03 9.77
CA ALA A 309 9.30 17.51 10.56
C ALA A 309 9.29 16.89 11.96
N VAL A 310 8.50 17.45 12.86
CA VAL A 310 8.29 16.91 14.21
C VAL A 310 6.80 16.60 14.37
N CYS A 311 6.50 15.36 14.69
CA CYS A 311 5.18 14.99 15.16
C CYS A 311 5.02 15.42 16.62
N ARG A 312 3.94 16.15 16.93
CA ARG A 312 3.52 16.51 18.30
C ARG A 312 2.22 15.78 18.64
N PRO A 313 2.29 14.68 19.37
CA PRO A 313 1.11 13.92 19.74
C PRO A 313 0.16 14.71 20.66
N ALA A 314 -1.15 14.49 20.48
CA ALA A 314 -2.18 14.90 21.43
C ALA A 314 -2.64 13.67 22.25
N GLY A 315 -1.72 13.09 23.02
CA GLY A 315 -1.82 11.77 23.63
C GLY A 315 -1.01 10.74 22.81
N GLU A 316 -1.34 9.45 22.89
CA GLU A 316 -0.64 8.46 22.07
C GLU A 316 -1.03 8.56 20.58
N ILE A 317 -0.04 8.52 19.71
CA ILE A 317 -0.21 8.49 18.26
C ILE A 317 0.62 7.36 17.65
N THR A 318 0.13 6.77 16.56
CA THR A 318 0.90 5.85 15.73
C THR A 318 0.88 6.35 14.29
N LEU A 319 2.08 6.55 13.75
CA LEU A 319 2.30 6.93 12.36
C LEU A 319 3.03 5.80 11.61
N LEU A 320 2.69 5.63 10.35
CA LEU A 320 3.52 4.92 9.39
C LEU A 320 4.25 5.96 8.53
N GLU A 321 5.51 5.71 8.24
CA GLU A 321 6.32 6.56 7.38
C GLU A 321 6.88 5.73 6.23
N CYS A 322 6.48 6.09 5.00
CA CYS A 322 6.99 5.50 3.78
C CYS A 322 8.09 6.39 3.21
N GLY A 323 9.25 5.82 2.95
CA GLY A 323 10.37 6.50 2.30
C GLY A 323 10.66 5.93 0.92
N ILE A 324 11.19 6.77 0.04
CA ILE A 324 11.65 6.38 -1.28
C ILE A 324 13.18 6.41 -1.26
N PRO A 325 13.88 5.26 -1.44
CA PRO A 325 15.32 5.24 -1.50
C PRO A 325 15.85 6.06 -2.69
N ALA A 326 16.97 6.77 -2.49
CA ALA A 326 17.69 7.41 -3.59
C ALA A 326 18.15 6.36 -4.62
N ALA A 327 18.29 6.76 -5.87
CA ALA A 327 18.91 5.91 -6.89
C ALA A 327 20.33 5.51 -6.45
N ARG A 328 20.63 4.22 -6.44
CA ARG A 328 21.98 3.70 -6.19
C ARG A 328 22.76 3.60 -7.49
#